data_85ff32f6386b21cda699342338775dbe
#
_entry.id   85ff32f6386b21cda699342338775dbe
#
_cell.length_a   1.000
_cell.length_b   1.000
_cell.length_c   1.000
_cell.angle_alpha   90.00
_cell.angle_beta   90.00
_cell.angle_gamma   90.00
#
_symmetry.space_group_name_H-M   'P 1'
#
loop_
_entity.id
_entity.type
_entity.pdbx_description
1 polymer ?
#
loop_
_entity_poly.entity_id
_entity_poly.type
_entity_poly.pdbx_seq_one_letter_code
_entity_poly.pdbx_strand_id
1 'polypeptide(L)'
;MIWKNFVRDLRRTASRLISVSIITLIAVMVYTALSGILYNLDRISEQYLEGQNTADYWLTGTSLDAGDCRTLAELPGVTGVQPRIVLDAEERYNSDITLQLYAVAEDYAINTPYVVAGTLPDSGREIAVSDQLAQARGLQVGDWYELTVTGTGRQLRLYICGLIKDPECMYLVNATNPAPDLSRYAFAYGTEELLSDFMGANRYNQICVTTDGSVSSAQFRAAVDDALGDRVINVL
;
A
#
# COMPACT_ATOMS: atom_id res chain seq x y z
N MET A 1 -8.05 -52.74 -45.95
CA MET A 1 -6.78 -52.25 -46.54
C MET A 1 -6.39 -50.88 -46.04
N ILE A 2 -7.32 -49.94 -45.80
CA ILE A 2 -7.11 -48.57 -45.36
C ILE A 2 -6.46 -48.47 -43.96
N TRP A 3 -6.90 -49.28 -42.99
CA TRP A 3 -6.40 -49.28 -41.61
C TRP A 3 -4.91 -49.63 -41.47
N LYS A 4 -4.44 -50.62 -42.26
CA LYS A 4 -3.02 -51.01 -42.26
C LYS A 4 -2.12 -49.92 -42.83
N ASN A 5 -2.58 -49.20 -43.84
CA ASN A 5 -1.84 -48.07 -44.41
C ASN A 5 -1.82 -46.90 -43.43
N PHE A 6 -2.93 -46.58 -42.74
CA PHE A 6 -3.02 -45.55 -41.72
C PHE A 6 -2.03 -45.81 -40.56
N VAL A 7 -1.99 -47.03 -40.02
CA VAL A 7 -1.05 -47.36 -38.92
C VAL A 7 0.41 -47.27 -39.38
N ARG A 8 0.70 -47.63 -40.63
CA ARG A 8 2.06 -47.55 -41.20
C ARG A 8 2.48 -46.07 -41.38
N ASP A 9 1.59 -45.22 -41.86
CA ASP A 9 1.83 -43.79 -42.02
C ASP A 9 1.95 -43.09 -40.66
N LEU A 10 1.14 -43.49 -39.68
CA LEU A 10 1.24 -42.98 -38.30
C LEU A 10 2.62 -43.32 -37.69
N ARG A 11 3.12 -44.54 -37.89
CA ARG A 11 4.48 -44.91 -37.42
C ARG A 11 5.58 -44.13 -38.13
N ARG A 12 5.40 -43.79 -39.40
CA ARG A 12 6.38 -43.04 -40.20
C ARG A 12 6.45 -41.56 -39.81
N THR A 13 5.34 -41.03 -39.34
CA THR A 13 5.22 -39.64 -38.87
C THR A 13 5.23 -39.50 -37.34
N ALA A 14 5.36 -40.61 -36.62
CA ALA A 14 5.27 -40.66 -35.15
C ALA A 14 6.22 -39.67 -34.46
N SER A 15 7.46 -39.55 -34.93
CA SER A 15 8.45 -38.63 -34.37
C SER A 15 7.98 -37.14 -34.45
N ARG A 16 7.39 -36.77 -35.60
CA ARG A 16 6.86 -35.40 -35.80
C ARG A 16 5.63 -35.15 -34.93
N LEU A 17 4.72 -36.15 -34.85
CA LEU A 17 3.53 -36.04 -33.99
C LEU A 17 3.90 -35.94 -32.51
N ILE A 18 4.87 -36.74 -32.06
CA ILE A 18 5.37 -36.67 -30.67
C ILE A 18 5.98 -35.31 -30.39
N SER A 19 6.81 -34.79 -31.30
CA SER A 19 7.42 -33.45 -31.10
C SER A 19 6.37 -32.36 -31.01
N VAL A 20 5.37 -32.36 -31.90
CA VAL A 20 4.27 -31.36 -31.84
C VAL A 20 3.46 -31.52 -30.57
N SER A 21 3.14 -32.76 -30.16
CA SER A 21 2.41 -33.02 -28.92
C SER A 21 3.17 -32.57 -27.69
N ILE A 22 4.49 -32.77 -27.64
CA ILE A 22 5.32 -32.28 -26.53
C ILE A 22 5.33 -30.75 -26.48
N ILE A 23 5.50 -30.06 -27.61
CA ILE A 23 5.49 -28.62 -27.68
C ILE A 23 4.12 -28.06 -27.22
N THR A 24 3.03 -28.66 -27.69
CA THR A 24 1.67 -28.26 -27.29
C THR A 24 1.46 -28.51 -25.80
N LEU A 25 1.92 -29.64 -25.27
CA LEU A 25 1.82 -29.93 -23.83
C LEU A 25 2.58 -28.90 -22.98
N ILE A 26 3.80 -28.55 -23.38
CA ILE A 26 4.60 -27.53 -22.70
C ILE A 26 3.91 -26.17 -22.77
N ALA A 27 3.39 -25.79 -23.94
CA ALA A 27 2.68 -24.52 -24.10
C ALA A 27 1.44 -24.43 -23.20
N VAL A 28 0.63 -25.49 -23.15
CA VAL A 28 -0.55 -25.56 -22.27
C VAL A 28 -0.14 -25.55 -20.81
N MET A 29 0.92 -26.28 -20.44
CA MET A 29 1.43 -26.30 -19.06
C MET A 29 1.90 -24.91 -18.61
N VAL A 30 2.67 -24.20 -19.42
CA VAL A 30 3.14 -22.84 -19.14
C VAL A 30 1.96 -21.87 -19.03
N TYR A 31 1.02 -21.95 -19.98
CA TYR A 31 -0.17 -21.11 -19.95
C TYR A 31 -1.00 -21.32 -18.67
N THR A 32 -1.25 -22.58 -18.31
CA THR A 32 -2.04 -22.92 -17.12
C THR A 32 -1.33 -22.48 -15.82
N ALA A 33 0.00 -22.66 -15.77
CA ALA A 33 0.80 -22.23 -14.63
C ALA A 33 0.76 -20.71 -14.46
N LEU A 34 0.98 -19.94 -15.54
CA LEU A 34 0.92 -18.48 -15.50
C LEU A 34 -0.48 -17.96 -15.14
N SER A 35 -1.52 -18.54 -15.76
CA SER A 35 -2.91 -18.15 -15.45
C SER A 35 -3.27 -18.48 -13.99
N GLY A 36 -2.81 -19.61 -13.47
CA GLY A 36 -3.02 -19.98 -12.08
C GLY A 36 -2.30 -19.05 -11.09
N ILE A 37 -1.08 -18.60 -11.42
CA ILE A 37 -0.35 -17.64 -10.60
C ILE A 37 -1.08 -16.30 -10.56
N LEU A 38 -1.48 -15.76 -11.72
CA LEU A 38 -2.21 -14.48 -11.80
C LEU A 38 -3.52 -14.54 -11.00
N TYR A 39 -4.32 -15.59 -11.19
CA TYR A 39 -5.58 -15.78 -10.46
C TYR A 39 -5.38 -15.85 -8.93
N ASN A 40 -4.33 -16.54 -8.48
CA ASN A 40 -4.03 -16.64 -7.05
C ASN A 40 -3.50 -15.31 -6.48
N LEU A 41 -2.70 -14.56 -7.25
CA LEU A 41 -2.23 -13.24 -6.83
C LEU A 41 -3.39 -12.26 -6.67
N ASP A 42 -4.31 -12.19 -7.63
CA ASP A 42 -5.49 -11.34 -7.55
C ASP A 42 -6.32 -11.67 -6.30
N ARG A 43 -6.59 -12.95 -6.07
CA ARG A 43 -7.39 -13.39 -4.91
C ARG A 43 -6.71 -13.13 -3.57
N ILE A 44 -5.40 -13.32 -3.48
CA ILE A 44 -4.65 -13.05 -2.25
C ILE A 44 -4.60 -11.53 -2.00
N SER A 45 -4.41 -10.72 -3.06
CA SER A 45 -4.45 -9.27 -2.96
C SER A 45 -5.82 -8.77 -2.48
N GLU A 46 -6.92 -9.22 -3.08
CA GLU A 46 -8.28 -8.85 -2.66
C GLU A 46 -8.53 -9.21 -1.20
N GLN A 47 -8.25 -10.45 -0.79
CA GLN A 47 -8.44 -10.88 0.60
C GLN A 47 -7.57 -10.10 1.60
N TYR A 48 -6.36 -9.73 1.19
CA TYR A 48 -5.46 -8.93 2.01
C TYR A 48 -5.99 -7.49 2.15
N LEU A 49 -6.40 -6.87 1.04
CA LEU A 49 -6.92 -5.49 1.01
C LEU A 49 -8.24 -5.36 1.77
N GLU A 50 -9.17 -6.31 1.58
CA GLU A 50 -10.42 -6.37 2.35
C GLU A 50 -10.18 -6.53 3.84
N GLY A 51 -9.24 -7.40 4.22
CA GLY A 51 -8.89 -7.65 5.63
C GLY A 51 -8.23 -6.45 6.33
N GLN A 52 -7.63 -5.54 5.57
CA GLN A 52 -6.96 -4.33 6.07
C GLN A 52 -7.83 -3.06 5.92
N ASN A 53 -9.07 -3.18 5.46
CA ASN A 53 -9.99 -2.05 5.24
C ASN A 53 -9.31 -0.91 4.45
N THR A 54 -8.77 -1.24 3.27
CA THR A 54 -8.02 -0.28 2.45
C THR A 54 -8.92 0.84 1.97
N ALA A 55 -8.41 2.08 2.01
CA ALA A 55 -9.12 3.25 1.49
C ALA A 55 -9.36 3.13 -0.02
N ASP A 56 -10.52 3.61 -0.47
CA ASP A 56 -10.84 3.77 -1.89
C ASP A 56 -10.32 5.10 -2.45
N TYR A 57 -10.21 6.11 -1.57
CA TYR A 57 -9.74 7.44 -1.94
C TYR A 57 -8.82 8.03 -0.89
N TRP A 58 -7.80 8.76 -1.35
CA TRP A 58 -6.87 9.55 -0.55
C TRP A 58 -7.02 11.02 -0.94
N LEU A 59 -7.56 11.82 -0.03
CA LEU A 59 -7.70 13.25 -0.20
C LEU A 59 -6.51 13.95 0.42
N THR A 60 -5.68 14.59 -0.40
CA THR A 60 -4.55 15.39 0.08
C THR A 60 -4.91 16.86 0.04
N GLY A 61 -4.65 17.58 1.13
CA GLY A 61 -4.99 18.99 1.24
C GLY A 61 -4.10 19.73 2.20
N THR A 62 -4.31 21.03 2.28
CA THR A 62 -3.63 21.88 3.26
C THR A 62 -4.55 22.20 4.43
N SER A 63 -4.08 21.82 5.64
CA SER A 63 -4.78 22.23 6.87
C SER A 63 -6.22 21.72 6.99
N LEU A 64 -6.44 20.47 6.60
CA LEU A 64 -7.71 19.76 6.81
C LEU A 64 -7.97 19.58 8.30
N ASP A 65 -9.25 19.51 8.70
CA ASP A 65 -9.63 19.37 10.11
C ASP A 65 -10.80 18.41 10.35
N ALA A 66 -11.17 18.23 11.61
CA ALA A 66 -12.28 17.36 11.99
C ALA A 66 -13.65 17.81 11.41
N GLY A 67 -13.79 19.07 11.01
CA GLY A 67 -14.98 19.58 10.32
C GLY A 67 -15.07 18.99 8.91
N ASP A 68 -13.93 18.96 8.20
CA ASP A 68 -13.84 18.37 6.87
C ASP A 68 -14.15 16.88 6.90
N CYS A 69 -13.63 16.16 7.91
CA CYS A 69 -13.93 14.73 8.09
C CYS A 69 -15.45 14.49 8.27
N ARG A 70 -16.13 15.34 9.05
CA ARG A 70 -17.58 15.24 9.21
C ARG A 70 -18.33 15.53 7.92
N THR A 71 -17.92 16.56 7.19
CA THR A 71 -18.51 16.88 5.89
C THR A 71 -18.35 15.72 4.90
N LEU A 72 -17.18 15.09 4.86
CA LEU A 72 -16.93 13.93 4.01
C LEU A 72 -17.76 12.70 4.43
N ALA A 73 -17.92 12.49 5.74
CA ALA A 73 -18.71 11.37 6.25
C ALA A 73 -20.21 11.48 5.93
N GLU A 74 -20.70 12.69 5.62
CA GLU A 74 -22.09 12.93 5.21
C GLU A 74 -22.32 12.76 3.70
N LEU A 75 -21.25 12.58 2.91
CA LEU A 75 -21.37 12.39 1.45
C LEU A 75 -21.99 11.01 1.13
N PRO A 76 -22.81 10.94 0.06
CA PRO A 76 -23.42 9.69 -0.36
C PRO A 76 -22.35 8.61 -0.68
N GLY A 77 -22.59 7.40 -0.18
CA GLY A 77 -21.70 6.25 -0.42
C GLY A 77 -20.45 6.18 0.42
N VAL A 78 -20.17 7.17 1.27
CA VAL A 78 -19.04 7.13 2.21
C VAL A 78 -19.37 6.23 3.39
N THR A 79 -18.48 5.28 3.70
CA THR A 79 -18.62 4.32 4.81
C THR A 79 -17.63 4.57 5.93
N GLY A 80 -16.50 5.22 5.64
CA GLY A 80 -15.49 5.55 6.63
C GLY A 80 -14.63 6.73 6.21
N VAL A 81 -14.17 7.48 7.20
CA VAL A 81 -13.29 8.64 7.01
C VAL A 81 -12.24 8.63 8.11
N GLN A 82 -10.98 8.64 7.73
CA GLN A 82 -9.86 8.65 8.68
C GLN A 82 -8.83 9.70 8.31
N PRO A 83 -8.68 10.76 9.14
CA PRO A 83 -7.64 11.75 8.94
C PRO A 83 -6.27 11.22 9.37
N ARG A 84 -5.22 11.72 8.72
CA ARG A 84 -3.84 11.43 9.09
C ARG A 84 -2.89 12.57 8.71
N ILE A 85 -1.73 12.58 9.33
CA ILE A 85 -0.60 13.43 8.94
C ILE A 85 0.40 12.56 8.20
N VAL A 86 0.82 12.99 7.02
CA VAL A 86 1.84 12.33 6.21
C VAL A 86 3.01 13.28 6.04
N LEU A 87 4.19 12.87 6.49
CA LEU A 87 5.43 13.62 6.34
C LEU A 87 6.53 12.73 5.80
N ASP A 88 7.38 13.29 4.95
CA ASP A 88 8.58 12.61 4.50
C ASP A 88 9.71 12.85 5.51
N ALA A 89 10.46 11.80 5.77
CA ALA A 89 11.65 11.83 6.61
C ALA A 89 12.77 11.02 5.97
N GLU A 90 14.00 11.34 6.33
CA GLU A 90 15.20 10.64 5.91
C GLU A 90 15.87 10.00 7.11
N GLU A 91 16.56 8.89 6.90
CA GLU A 91 17.41 8.35 7.95
C GLU A 91 18.53 9.35 8.27
N ARG A 92 18.76 9.64 9.55
CA ARG A 92 19.65 10.71 9.98
C ARG A 92 21.07 10.63 9.40
N TYR A 93 21.59 9.43 9.23
CA TYR A 93 22.96 9.18 8.77
C TYR A 93 23.04 8.63 7.35
N ASN A 94 21.91 8.50 6.68
CA ASN A 94 21.83 8.01 5.31
C ASN A 94 20.60 8.59 4.58
N SER A 95 20.80 9.73 3.94
CA SER A 95 19.75 10.43 3.18
C SER A 95 19.29 9.69 1.91
N ASP A 96 19.92 8.56 1.56
CA ASP A 96 19.41 7.72 0.46
C ASP A 96 18.16 6.94 0.85
N ILE A 97 17.79 6.94 2.14
CA ILE A 97 16.62 6.26 2.66
C ILE A 97 15.56 7.32 3.01
N THR A 98 14.48 7.31 2.27
CA THR A 98 13.30 8.14 2.51
C THR A 98 12.21 7.30 3.15
N LEU A 99 11.64 7.80 4.25
CA LEU A 99 10.48 7.21 4.91
C LEU A 99 9.29 8.13 4.80
N GLN A 100 8.14 7.56 4.47
CA GLN A 100 6.87 8.22 4.72
C GLN A 100 6.39 7.89 6.13
N LEU A 101 6.23 8.95 6.95
CA LEU A 101 5.68 8.83 8.30
C LEU A 101 4.18 9.09 8.24
N TYR A 102 3.40 8.10 8.60
CA TYR A 102 1.95 8.18 8.74
C TYR A 102 1.59 8.31 10.21
N ALA A 103 1.04 9.46 10.62
CA ALA A 103 0.47 9.63 11.95
C ALA A 103 -1.05 9.64 11.87
N VAL A 104 -1.68 8.68 12.51
CA VAL A 104 -3.11 8.44 12.48
C VAL A 104 -3.75 9.04 13.73
N ALA A 105 -4.86 9.77 13.54
CA ALA A 105 -5.51 10.55 14.59
C ALA A 105 -6.22 9.71 15.66
N GLU A 106 -6.72 8.55 15.26
CA GLU A 106 -7.50 7.65 16.13
C GLU A 106 -7.08 6.20 15.86
N ASP A 107 -7.95 5.25 16.16
CA ASP A 107 -7.72 3.85 15.86
C ASP A 107 -7.42 3.65 14.37
N TYR A 108 -6.49 2.75 14.06
CA TYR A 108 -6.08 2.41 12.70
C TYR A 108 -7.20 1.64 11.96
N ALA A 109 -8.34 2.31 11.75
CA ALA A 109 -9.55 1.69 11.21
C ALA A 109 -9.55 1.54 9.69
N ILE A 110 -8.87 2.46 8.98
CA ILE A 110 -8.69 2.43 7.52
C ILE A 110 -7.19 2.25 7.25
N ASN A 111 -6.84 1.47 6.23
CA ASN A 111 -5.48 1.10 5.90
C ASN A 111 -4.74 0.48 7.10
N THR A 112 -5.42 -0.41 7.80
CA THR A 112 -4.86 -1.05 9.01
C THR A 112 -3.60 -1.82 8.67
N PRO A 113 -2.43 -1.45 9.23
CA PRO A 113 -1.20 -2.17 8.92
C PRO A 113 -1.21 -3.57 9.54
N TYR A 114 -0.70 -4.55 8.80
CA TYR A 114 -0.51 -5.91 9.29
C TYR A 114 0.73 -5.98 10.17
N VAL A 115 0.56 -6.30 11.45
CA VAL A 115 1.67 -6.43 12.41
C VAL A 115 2.39 -7.77 12.21
N VAL A 116 3.67 -7.71 11.84
CA VAL A 116 4.56 -8.87 11.69
C VAL A 116 5.19 -9.25 13.02
N ALA A 117 5.60 -8.24 13.81
CA ALA A 117 6.20 -8.42 15.13
C ALA A 117 5.95 -7.16 15.99
N GLY A 118 5.86 -7.34 17.32
CA GLY A 118 5.61 -6.23 18.24
C GLY A 118 4.17 -5.75 18.26
N THR A 119 3.96 -4.44 18.36
CA THR A 119 2.65 -3.79 18.48
C THR A 119 2.57 -2.56 17.57
N LEU A 120 1.36 -2.03 17.38
CA LEU A 120 1.20 -0.69 16.82
C LEU A 120 1.57 0.37 17.88
N PRO A 121 2.01 1.58 17.44
CA PRO A 121 2.36 2.67 18.36
C PRO A 121 1.16 3.13 19.18
N ASP A 122 1.39 3.42 20.46
CA ASP A 122 0.41 4.00 21.36
C ASP A 122 0.87 5.33 22.01
N SER A 123 2.08 5.77 21.71
CA SER A 123 2.65 7.02 22.22
C SER A 123 3.39 7.81 21.14
N GLY A 124 3.53 9.13 21.36
CA GLY A 124 4.24 10.05 20.44
C GLY A 124 5.75 9.81 20.32
N ARG A 125 6.29 8.78 20.94
CA ARG A 125 7.72 8.40 20.84
C ARG A 125 7.93 7.04 20.19
N GLU A 126 6.85 6.40 19.76
CA GLU A 126 6.87 5.08 19.18
C GLU A 126 6.55 5.11 17.69
N ILE A 127 7.19 4.19 16.95
CA ILE A 127 6.88 3.93 15.55
C ILE A 127 6.84 2.43 15.28
N ALA A 128 5.97 2.04 14.37
CA ALA A 128 6.01 0.76 13.71
C ALA A 128 6.58 0.95 12.31
N VAL A 129 7.68 0.27 11.98
CA VAL A 129 8.39 0.43 10.70
C VAL A 129 8.12 -0.74 9.77
N SER A 130 8.30 -0.52 8.46
CA SER A 130 8.17 -1.60 7.48
C SER A 130 9.15 -2.74 7.78
N ASP A 131 8.68 -3.99 7.69
CA ASP A 131 9.49 -5.18 7.92
C ASP A 131 10.65 -5.30 6.93
N GLN A 132 10.49 -4.80 5.72
CA GLN A 132 11.50 -4.79 4.67
C GLN A 132 12.65 -3.81 4.98
N LEU A 133 12.33 -2.60 5.47
CA LEU A 133 13.35 -1.67 5.96
C LEU A 133 14.10 -2.29 7.14
N ALA A 134 13.37 -2.88 8.08
CA ALA A 134 13.95 -3.53 9.25
C ALA A 134 14.93 -4.64 8.85
N GLN A 135 14.56 -5.50 7.89
CA GLN A 135 15.45 -6.53 7.36
C GLN A 135 16.68 -5.94 6.66
N ALA A 136 16.49 -4.91 5.81
CA ALA A 136 17.58 -4.29 5.07
C ALA A 136 18.60 -3.58 5.98
N ARG A 137 18.15 -3.05 7.12
CA ARG A 137 18.95 -2.27 8.07
C ARG A 137 19.34 -3.04 9.33
N GLY A 138 18.85 -4.27 9.52
CA GLY A 138 19.09 -5.07 10.71
C GLY A 138 18.41 -4.51 11.97
N LEU A 139 17.28 -3.76 11.79
CA LEU A 139 16.51 -3.18 12.88
C LEU A 139 15.60 -4.23 13.52
N GLN A 140 15.35 -4.10 14.81
CA GLN A 140 14.47 -4.99 15.59
C GLN A 140 13.52 -4.18 16.46
N VAL A 141 12.42 -4.81 16.88
CA VAL A 141 11.57 -4.26 17.93
C VAL A 141 12.41 -4.04 19.19
N GLY A 142 12.34 -2.84 19.74
CA GLY A 142 13.17 -2.45 20.88
C GLY A 142 14.31 -1.48 20.52
N ASP A 143 14.65 -1.33 19.25
CA ASP A 143 15.69 -0.42 18.82
C ASP A 143 15.23 1.03 18.79
N TRP A 144 16.19 1.93 18.86
CA TRP A 144 15.97 3.35 18.62
C TRP A 144 16.37 3.71 17.20
N TYR A 145 15.50 4.44 16.52
CA TYR A 145 15.71 4.87 15.15
C TYR A 145 15.70 6.40 15.06
N GLU A 146 16.68 6.95 14.35
CA GLU A 146 16.86 8.40 14.23
C GLU A 146 16.53 8.86 12.82
N LEU A 147 15.58 9.79 12.73
CA LEU A 147 15.08 10.35 11.49
C LEU A 147 15.23 11.87 11.46
N THR A 148 15.32 12.42 10.25
CA THR A 148 15.25 13.86 10.02
C THR A 148 14.05 14.16 9.14
N VAL A 149 13.10 14.96 9.63
CA VAL A 149 11.90 15.31 8.85
C VAL A 149 12.29 16.25 7.72
N THR A 150 11.94 15.84 6.49
CA THR A 150 12.27 16.59 5.27
C THR A 150 11.60 17.97 5.28
N GLY A 151 12.30 18.96 4.78
CA GLY A 151 11.82 20.35 4.72
C GLY A 151 11.93 21.15 6.01
N THR A 152 11.88 20.52 7.20
CA THR A 152 12.06 21.21 8.49
C THR A 152 13.43 20.99 9.09
N GLY A 153 14.12 19.91 8.73
CA GLY A 153 15.39 19.49 9.32
C GLY A 153 15.30 19.05 10.79
N ARG A 154 14.07 18.93 11.34
CA ARG A 154 13.85 18.50 12.73
C ARG A 154 14.22 17.04 12.88
N GLN A 155 15.04 16.73 13.89
CA GLN A 155 15.47 15.38 14.20
C GLN A 155 14.49 14.73 15.19
N LEU A 156 14.16 13.49 14.91
CA LEU A 156 13.33 12.63 15.74
C LEU A 156 14.14 11.40 16.14
N ARG A 157 14.06 11.03 17.41
CA ARG A 157 14.57 9.77 17.94
C ARG A 157 13.41 8.96 18.49
N LEU A 158 13.08 7.88 17.79
CA LEU A 158 11.85 7.11 17.99
C LEU A 158 12.16 5.68 18.35
N TYR A 159 11.32 5.09 19.18
CA TYR A 159 11.40 3.70 19.60
C TYR A 159 10.62 2.82 18.63
N ILE A 160 11.22 1.77 18.11
CA ILE A 160 10.55 0.79 17.25
C ILE A 160 9.74 -0.15 18.13
N CYS A 161 8.43 0.04 18.16
CA CYS A 161 7.50 -0.82 18.91
C CYS A 161 7.00 -1.99 18.07
N GLY A 162 7.05 -1.91 16.74
CA GLY A 162 6.57 -2.95 15.86
C GLY A 162 7.18 -2.96 14.46
N LEU A 163 7.04 -4.11 13.81
CA LEU A 163 7.35 -4.30 12.39
C LEU A 163 6.06 -4.61 11.66
N ILE A 164 5.81 -3.91 10.55
CA ILE A 164 4.52 -3.94 9.85
C ILE A 164 4.66 -4.10 8.35
N LYS A 165 3.56 -4.53 7.73
CA LYS A 165 3.29 -4.42 6.29
C LYS A 165 2.10 -3.50 6.09
N ASP A 166 2.21 -2.62 5.12
CA ASP A 166 1.18 -1.65 4.80
C ASP A 166 0.43 -2.06 3.52
N PRO A 167 -0.91 -2.07 3.52
CA PRO A 167 -1.68 -2.35 2.32
C PRO A 167 -1.48 -1.33 1.21
N GLU A 168 -1.21 -0.06 1.52
CA GLU A 168 -0.96 0.98 0.53
C GLU A 168 0.40 0.83 -0.16
N CYS A 169 1.38 0.29 0.56
CA CYS A 169 2.77 0.22 0.10
C CYS A 169 3.11 -1.07 -0.64
N MET A 170 2.15 -1.92 -0.95
CA MET A 170 2.38 -3.11 -1.78
C MET A 170 2.93 -2.76 -3.18
N TYR A 171 2.71 -1.54 -3.65
CA TYR A 171 3.09 -1.05 -4.98
C TYR A 171 3.77 0.32 -4.94
N LEU A 172 4.69 0.59 -4.00
CA LEU A 172 5.53 1.78 -4.07
C LEU A 172 6.44 1.69 -5.29
N VAL A 173 5.89 2.08 -6.44
CA VAL A 173 6.62 2.21 -7.70
C VAL A 173 7.02 3.66 -7.83
N ASN A 174 8.31 3.95 -7.76
CA ASN A 174 8.81 5.28 -8.11
C ASN A 174 8.69 5.50 -9.63
N ALA A 175 8.28 6.70 -10.06
CA ALA A 175 8.18 7.07 -11.47
C ALA A 175 9.48 6.85 -12.27
N THR A 176 10.63 6.79 -11.58
CA THR A 176 11.97 6.60 -12.18
C THR A 176 12.45 5.14 -12.13
N ASN A 177 11.89 4.31 -11.24
CA ASN A 177 12.25 2.90 -11.11
C ASN A 177 10.98 2.04 -10.94
N PRO A 178 10.61 1.25 -11.95
CA PRO A 178 9.42 0.42 -11.89
C PRO A 178 9.52 -0.79 -10.93
N ALA A 179 10.72 -1.06 -10.39
CA ALA A 179 10.90 -2.05 -9.34
C ALA A 179 10.85 -1.34 -7.99
N PRO A 180 9.94 -1.71 -7.06
CA PRO A 180 9.88 -1.11 -5.74
C PRO A 180 11.18 -1.43 -4.99
N ASP A 181 11.95 -0.40 -4.67
CA ASP A 181 13.13 -0.53 -3.80
C ASP A 181 12.75 -0.15 -2.37
N LEU A 182 12.10 -1.09 -1.70
CA LEU A 182 11.61 -0.94 -0.33
C LEU A 182 12.74 -0.88 0.73
N SER A 183 14.00 -1.00 0.32
CA SER A 183 15.16 -0.74 1.17
C SER A 183 15.53 0.75 1.22
N ARG A 184 15.05 1.54 0.26
CA ARG A 184 15.29 2.99 0.15
C ARG A 184 14.04 3.82 0.36
N TYR A 185 12.87 3.30 -0.03
CA TYR A 185 11.58 3.92 0.16
C TYR A 185 10.80 3.07 1.14
N ALA A 186 10.67 3.56 2.34
CA ALA A 186 10.04 2.84 3.42
C ALA A 186 8.91 3.68 4.01
N PHE A 187 8.16 3.07 4.91
CA PHE A 187 7.12 3.74 5.65
C PHE A 187 7.22 3.38 7.13
N ALA A 188 6.67 4.25 7.95
CA ALA A 188 6.47 4.00 9.36
C ALA A 188 5.16 4.63 9.84
N TYR A 189 4.53 3.97 10.76
CA TYR A 189 3.31 4.44 11.42
C TYR A 189 3.65 4.98 12.80
N GLY A 190 2.98 6.06 13.17
CA GLY A 190 3.03 6.68 14.49
C GLY A 190 1.67 7.21 14.91
N THR A 191 1.55 7.70 16.13
CA THR A 191 0.34 8.36 16.63
C THR A 191 0.28 9.81 16.14
N GLU A 192 -0.90 10.42 16.18
CA GLU A 192 -1.06 11.85 15.86
C GLU A 192 -0.14 12.73 16.73
N GLU A 193 0.06 12.37 18.01
CA GLU A 193 0.93 13.10 18.95
C GLU A 193 2.35 13.28 18.37
N LEU A 194 2.88 12.27 17.67
CA LEU A 194 4.21 12.31 17.07
C LEU A 194 4.39 13.48 16.09
N LEU A 195 3.39 13.74 15.26
CA LEU A 195 3.49 14.69 14.15
C LEU A 195 2.64 15.97 14.33
N SER A 196 1.82 16.06 15.38
CA SER A 196 0.95 17.21 15.65
C SER A 196 1.72 18.55 15.76
N ASP A 197 2.93 18.50 16.28
CA ASP A 197 3.82 19.68 16.39
C ASP A 197 4.23 20.29 15.02
N PHE A 198 4.12 19.53 13.94
CA PHE A 198 4.49 19.99 12.60
C PHE A 198 3.34 20.65 11.84
N MET A 199 2.12 20.21 12.10
CA MET A 199 0.92 20.69 11.40
C MET A 199 0.05 21.62 12.25
N GLY A 200 0.24 21.62 13.57
CA GLY A 200 -0.64 22.23 14.54
C GLY A 200 -1.72 21.27 15.02
N ALA A 201 -2.27 21.54 16.21
CA ALA A 201 -3.26 20.67 16.83
C ALA A 201 -4.51 20.49 15.95
N ASN A 202 -4.95 19.23 15.80
CA ASN A 202 -6.12 18.84 15.00
C ASN A 202 -6.07 19.29 13.52
N ARG A 203 -4.88 19.32 12.92
CA ARG A 203 -4.67 19.63 11.51
C ARG A 203 -4.03 18.45 10.81
N TYR A 204 -4.59 18.12 9.65
CA TYR A 204 -4.21 16.99 8.84
C TYR A 204 -3.86 17.45 7.43
N ASN A 205 -3.07 16.68 6.72
CA ASN A 205 -2.78 16.91 5.31
C ASN A 205 -3.27 15.79 4.39
N GLN A 206 -3.84 14.74 4.98
CA GLN A 206 -4.46 13.67 4.21
C GLN A 206 -5.69 13.12 4.97
N ILE A 207 -6.70 12.73 4.21
CA ILE A 207 -7.88 12.00 4.69
C ILE A 207 -8.06 10.77 3.81
N CYS A 208 -8.14 9.61 4.44
CA CYS A 208 -8.47 8.34 3.81
C CYS A 208 -9.98 8.13 3.87
N VAL A 209 -10.59 7.69 2.76
CA VAL A 209 -12.04 7.49 2.66
C VAL A 209 -12.33 6.10 2.11
N THR A 210 -13.26 5.39 2.74
CA THR A 210 -13.85 4.16 2.22
C THR A 210 -15.28 4.41 1.77
N THR A 211 -15.71 3.68 0.74
CA THR A 211 -17.03 3.82 0.13
C THR A 211 -17.72 2.46 -0.02
N ASP A 212 -19.04 2.48 -0.23
CA ASP A 212 -19.82 1.27 -0.53
C ASP A 212 -19.89 0.94 -2.03
N GLY A 213 -19.18 1.70 -2.87
CA GLY A 213 -19.18 1.54 -4.32
C GLY A 213 -20.46 1.99 -5.03
N SER A 214 -21.43 2.57 -4.31
CA SER A 214 -22.71 3.05 -4.89
C SER A 214 -22.54 4.29 -5.77
N VAL A 215 -21.46 5.04 -5.57
CA VAL A 215 -21.16 6.30 -6.26
C VAL A 215 -19.93 6.11 -7.14
N SER A 216 -19.99 6.58 -8.40
CA SER A 216 -18.85 6.51 -9.29
C SER A 216 -17.73 7.48 -8.85
N SER A 217 -16.46 7.17 -9.19
CA SER A 217 -15.32 8.02 -8.84
C SER A 217 -15.47 9.48 -9.35
N ALA A 218 -16.10 9.69 -10.51
CA ALA A 218 -16.35 11.03 -11.03
C ALA A 218 -17.38 11.80 -10.19
N GLN A 219 -18.43 11.13 -9.73
CA GLN A 219 -19.44 11.73 -8.86
C GLN A 219 -18.88 12.02 -7.48
N PHE A 220 -18.09 11.09 -6.92
CA PHE A 220 -17.44 11.29 -5.64
C PHE A 220 -16.48 12.50 -5.67
N ARG A 221 -15.62 12.61 -6.69
CA ARG A 221 -14.72 13.75 -6.85
C ARG A 221 -15.47 15.07 -6.98
N ALA A 222 -16.56 15.09 -7.73
CA ALA A 222 -17.40 16.29 -7.86
C ALA A 222 -18.04 16.69 -6.53
N ALA A 223 -18.51 15.71 -5.73
CA ALA A 223 -19.10 15.95 -4.42
C ALA A 223 -18.04 16.47 -3.41
N VAL A 224 -16.81 15.95 -3.46
CA VAL A 224 -15.69 16.45 -2.65
C VAL A 224 -15.34 17.89 -3.03
N ASP A 225 -15.27 18.20 -4.32
CA ASP A 225 -14.97 19.53 -4.82
C ASP A 225 -16.05 20.56 -4.41
N ASP A 226 -17.32 20.18 -4.49
CA ASP A 226 -18.44 21.01 -4.04
C ASP A 226 -18.42 21.24 -2.51
N ALA A 227 -18.05 20.21 -1.74
CA ALA A 227 -18.08 20.25 -0.28
C ALA A 227 -16.88 20.95 0.35
N LEU A 228 -15.67 20.73 -0.18
CA LEU A 228 -14.40 21.17 0.42
C LEU A 228 -13.64 22.19 -0.46
N GLY A 229 -13.93 22.28 -1.75
CA GLY A 229 -13.34 23.22 -2.69
C GLY A 229 -11.82 23.21 -2.67
N ASP A 230 -11.21 24.40 -2.64
CA ASP A 230 -9.75 24.61 -2.69
C ASP A 230 -8.97 24.01 -1.50
N ARG A 231 -9.65 23.47 -0.47
CA ARG A 231 -8.96 22.84 0.68
C ARG A 231 -8.36 21.48 0.32
N VAL A 232 -8.93 20.81 -0.66
CA VAL A 232 -8.43 19.54 -1.21
C VAL A 232 -7.65 19.84 -2.48
N ILE A 233 -6.37 19.48 -2.49
CA ILE A 233 -5.47 19.69 -3.63
C ILE A 233 -5.59 18.53 -4.62
N ASN A 234 -5.76 17.32 -4.12
CA ASN A 234 -5.79 16.11 -4.94
C ASN A 234 -6.67 15.03 -4.31
N VAL A 235 -7.36 14.29 -5.16
CA VAL A 235 -8.14 13.08 -4.84
C VAL A 235 -7.58 11.95 -5.70
N LEU A 236 -6.88 11.01 -5.06
CA LEU A 236 -6.29 9.82 -5.69
C LEU A 236 -7.25 8.65 -5.64
#